data_ad74a8983f1dbc5643d70e5f3ef8d969
#
_entry.id   ad74a8983f1dbc5643d70e5f3ef8d969
#
_cell.length_a   1.000
_cell.length_b   1.000
_cell.length_c   1.000
_cell.angle_alpha   90.00
_cell.angle_beta   90.00
_cell.angle_gamma   90.00
#
_symmetry.space_group_name_H-M   'P 1'
#
loop_
_entity.id
_entity.type
_entity.pdbx_description
1 polymer ?
#
loop_
_entity_poly.entity_id
_entity_poly.type
_entity_poly.pdbx_seq_one_letter_code
_entity_poly.pdbx_strand_id
1 'polypeptide(L)'
;DMELLEKQAGQTIILELQGGLFFGTKDQLYTALEPELGKRRYILLDMRRVQSVDVTAVHLLSQIRDSLIERDAFLIFSSLSHALPNGRNIAEFFDQMELTTMTEHVKVFPELDDAVEWVEDQILGQSPTQQSDVEALDLDDLELFSDHKEETLIDLEACLEKRSLAKDEKVYSFGDPGNELYVIRKGAVRITLPSSGGGESAGHHALTYGRGDFFGGMAFLSQMTRFNDATALEDTELYVLQREQFEKLKEEHKRLAFHLVEAVAKVLALRLRYSDKELMAMQE
;
A
#
# COMPACT_ATOMS: atom_id res chain seq x y z
N ASP A 1 5.36 2.89 -12.17
CA ASP A 1 5.17 3.39 -10.80
C ASP A 1 6.46 3.32 -9.98
N MET A 2 7.19 2.20 -9.96
CA MET A 2 8.44 2.07 -9.19
C MET A 2 9.53 3.08 -9.61
N GLU A 3 9.70 3.33 -10.90
CA GLU A 3 10.66 4.33 -11.40
C GLU A 3 10.30 5.77 -11.00
N LEU A 4 9.02 6.08 -10.88
CA LEU A 4 8.49 7.34 -10.37
C LEU A 4 8.72 7.50 -8.87
N LEU A 5 8.46 6.46 -8.08
CA LEU A 5 8.71 6.44 -6.65
C LEU A 5 10.20 6.59 -6.35
N GLU A 6 11.09 5.91 -7.09
CA GLU A 6 12.53 6.09 -6.97
C GLU A 6 12.99 7.51 -7.30
N LYS A 7 12.44 8.14 -8.34
CA LYS A 7 12.76 9.54 -8.71
C LYS A 7 12.26 10.53 -7.66
N GLN A 8 11.17 10.22 -6.96
CA GLN A 8 10.53 11.11 -5.99
C GLN A 8 10.78 10.70 -4.52
N ALA A 9 11.51 9.62 -4.26
CA ALA A 9 11.91 9.20 -2.91
C ALA A 9 12.58 10.34 -2.10
N GLY A 10 13.22 11.28 -2.80
CA GLY A 10 13.75 12.50 -2.21
C GLY A 10 12.72 13.47 -1.62
N GLN A 11 11.41 13.29 -1.83
CA GLN A 11 10.36 14.15 -1.27
C GLN A 11 9.85 13.69 0.10
N THR A 12 10.18 12.48 0.52
CA THR A 12 9.72 11.88 1.78
C THR A 12 10.90 11.66 2.72
N ILE A 13 10.67 11.86 4.02
CA ILE A 13 11.54 11.40 5.08
C ILE A 13 10.71 10.69 6.14
N ILE A 14 11.19 9.55 6.62
CA ILE A 14 10.60 8.78 7.71
C ILE A 14 11.57 8.84 8.88
N LEU A 15 11.09 9.30 10.04
CA LEU A 15 11.85 9.34 11.28
C LEU A 15 11.14 8.50 12.34
N GLU A 16 11.83 7.49 12.84
CA GLU A 16 11.38 6.70 13.98
C GLU A 16 11.77 7.43 15.27
N LEU A 17 10.78 7.86 16.05
CA LEU A 17 10.99 8.56 17.31
C LEU A 17 11.01 7.56 18.47
N GLN A 18 12.00 7.68 19.36
CA GLN A 18 12.15 6.76 20.47
C GLN A 18 12.31 7.51 21.81
N GLY A 19 11.65 6.98 22.86
CA GLY A 19 11.77 7.49 24.22
C GLY A 19 10.84 8.65 24.53
N GLY A 20 11.29 9.62 25.33
CA GLY A 20 10.49 10.77 25.72
C GLY A 20 10.73 11.99 24.82
N LEU A 21 9.66 12.61 24.36
CA LEU A 21 9.68 13.90 23.68
C LEU A 21 9.38 15.00 24.71
N PHE A 22 10.41 15.70 25.14
CA PHE A 22 10.31 16.74 26.15
C PHE A 22 11.35 17.86 25.92
N PHE A 23 11.33 18.89 26.75
CA PHE A 23 12.20 20.07 26.61
C PHE A 23 13.67 19.74 26.32
N GLY A 24 14.23 18.70 26.97
CA GLY A 24 15.64 18.30 26.77
C GLY A 24 15.94 17.59 25.44
N THR A 25 14.93 17.03 24.76
CA THR A 25 15.09 16.31 23.49
C THR A 25 14.56 17.11 22.29
N LYS A 26 13.86 18.24 22.51
CA LYS A 26 13.30 19.05 21.44
C LYS A 26 14.36 19.55 20.46
N ASP A 27 15.54 19.94 20.95
CA ASP A 27 16.63 20.44 20.13
C ASP A 27 17.21 19.35 19.23
N GLN A 28 17.22 18.10 19.68
CA GLN A 28 17.64 16.96 18.88
C GLN A 28 16.65 16.69 17.73
N LEU A 29 15.35 16.72 18.03
CA LEU A 29 14.31 16.55 17.03
C LEU A 29 14.34 17.70 16.01
N TYR A 30 14.45 18.95 16.47
CA TYR A 30 14.53 20.10 15.59
C TYR A 30 15.78 20.04 14.70
N THR A 31 16.95 19.75 15.28
CA THR A 31 18.22 19.63 14.54
C THR A 31 18.16 18.52 13.47
N ALA A 32 17.46 17.44 13.74
CA ALA A 32 17.27 16.35 12.78
C ALA A 32 16.31 16.75 11.64
N LEU A 33 15.27 17.53 11.95
CA LEU A 33 14.23 17.93 10.99
C LEU A 33 14.59 19.19 10.20
N GLU A 34 15.29 20.16 10.79
CA GLU A 34 15.60 21.45 10.19
C GLU A 34 16.21 21.35 8.77
N PRO A 35 17.20 20.47 8.49
CA PRO A 35 17.76 20.31 7.15
C PRO A 35 16.76 19.77 6.12
N GLU A 36 15.71 19.09 6.58
CA GLU A 36 14.72 18.40 5.78
C GLU A 36 13.45 19.23 5.55
N LEU A 37 13.11 20.14 6.49
CA LEU A 37 11.93 21.02 6.42
C LEU A 37 11.89 21.82 5.11
N GLY A 38 13.06 22.22 4.61
CA GLY A 38 13.21 22.97 3.36
C GLY A 38 13.14 22.13 2.08
N LYS A 39 13.23 20.81 2.16
CA LYS A 39 13.44 19.92 1.02
C LYS A 39 12.33 18.89 0.82
N ARG A 40 11.76 18.41 1.92
CA ARG A 40 10.79 17.33 1.90
C ARG A 40 9.37 17.85 1.83
N ARG A 41 8.53 17.15 1.08
CA ARG A 41 7.09 17.43 1.02
C ARG A 41 6.31 16.59 2.05
N TYR A 42 6.82 15.41 2.38
CA TYR A 42 6.21 14.50 3.33
C TYR A 42 7.20 14.19 4.44
N ILE A 43 6.85 14.58 5.68
CA ILE A 43 7.62 14.27 6.89
C ILE A 43 6.78 13.33 7.73
N LEU A 44 7.22 12.06 7.82
CA LEU A 44 6.54 11.01 8.54
C LEU A 44 7.29 10.72 9.84
N LEU A 45 6.58 10.83 10.96
CA LEU A 45 7.08 10.56 12.31
C LEU A 45 6.41 9.30 12.86
N ASP A 46 7.15 8.20 12.95
CA ASP A 46 6.69 6.98 13.60
C ASP A 46 6.81 7.13 15.12
N MET A 47 5.67 7.08 15.78
CA MET A 47 5.53 7.30 17.21
C MET A 47 5.48 6.00 18.04
N ARG A 48 5.66 4.84 17.41
CA ARG A 48 5.52 3.50 18.03
C ARG A 48 6.35 3.33 19.29
N ARG A 49 7.57 3.91 19.32
CA ARG A 49 8.51 3.80 20.44
C ARG A 49 8.54 5.03 21.34
N VAL A 50 7.62 5.97 21.15
CA VAL A 50 7.50 7.15 22.02
C VAL A 50 6.82 6.76 23.32
N GLN A 51 7.46 7.11 24.43
CA GLN A 51 7.03 6.76 25.79
C GLN A 51 6.34 7.91 26.52
N SER A 52 6.62 9.14 26.14
CA SER A 52 6.01 10.34 26.72
C SER A 52 6.15 11.52 25.79
N VAL A 53 5.19 12.46 25.87
CA VAL A 53 5.21 13.75 25.13
C VAL A 53 4.79 14.84 26.12
N ASP A 54 5.54 15.95 26.15
CA ASP A 54 5.18 17.14 26.93
C ASP A 54 4.66 18.29 26.04
N VAL A 55 4.14 19.32 26.67
CA VAL A 55 3.60 20.52 25.98
C VAL A 55 4.66 21.19 25.11
N THR A 56 5.92 21.18 25.51
CA THR A 56 7.01 21.81 24.78
C THR A 56 7.29 21.11 23.45
N ALA A 57 7.24 19.77 23.48
CA ALA A 57 7.38 18.97 22.26
C ALA A 57 6.20 19.20 21.29
N VAL A 58 4.97 19.30 21.80
CA VAL A 58 3.81 19.62 20.96
C VAL A 58 3.92 21.00 20.34
N HIS A 59 4.39 22.02 21.08
CA HIS A 59 4.63 23.34 20.52
C HIS A 59 5.68 23.33 19.40
N LEU A 60 6.75 22.56 19.55
CA LEU A 60 7.74 22.38 18.49
C LEU A 60 7.11 21.74 17.25
N LEU A 61 6.34 20.65 17.42
CA LEU A 61 5.63 19.98 16.33
C LEU A 61 4.63 20.92 15.64
N SER A 62 3.98 21.83 16.40
CA SER A 62 3.10 22.85 15.83
C SER A 62 3.87 23.87 15.00
N GLN A 63 5.05 24.30 15.43
CA GLN A 63 5.91 25.21 14.64
C GLN A 63 6.40 24.51 13.34
N ILE A 64 6.76 23.24 13.43
CA ILE A 64 7.12 22.42 12.25
C ILE A 64 5.93 22.32 11.29
N ARG A 65 4.74 21.99 11.80
CA ARG A 65 3.50 21.95 11.02
C ARG A 65 3.27 23.27 10.27
N ASP A 66 3.34 24.39 10.98
CA ASP A 66 3.07 25.72 10.42
C ASP A 66 4.07 26.06 9.30
N SER A 67 5.34 25.72 9.47
CA SER A 67 6.37 25.87 8.43
C SER A 67 6.13 24.96 7.22
N LEU A 68 5.57 23.76 7.41
CA LEU A 68 5.23 22.85 6.32
C LEU A 68 3.99 23.30 5.55
N ILE A 69 2.99 23.86 6.25
CA ILE A 69 1.78 24.44 5.62
C ILE A 69 2.14 25.54 4.63
N GLU A 70 3.06 26.44 4.98
CA GLU A 70 3.52 27.52 4.10
C GLU A 70 4.08 27.04 2.76
N ARG A 71 4.45 25.74 2.68
CA ARG A 71 5.09 25.12 1.53
C ARG A 71 4.24 24.02 0.89
N ASP A 72 2.98 23.90 1.27
CA ASP A 72 2.08 22.82 0.82
C ASP A 72 2.69 21.42 1.08
N ALA A 73 3.35 21.26 2.25
CA ALA A 73 3.96 20.03 2.71
C ALA A 73 3.16 19.42 3.86
N PHE A 74 3.38 18.15 4.15
CA PHE A 74 2.60 17.37 5.10
C PHE A 74 3.44 16.88 6.28
N LEU A 75 2.87 16.98 7.48
CA LEU A 75 3.34 16.33 8.69
C LEU A 75 2.46 15.11 8.97
N ILE A 76 3.07 13.95 9.06
CA ILE A 76 2.36 12.68 9.15
C ILE A 76 2.80 11.96 10.40
N PHE A 77 1.84 11.50 11.20
CA PHE A 77 2.10 10.68 12.38
C PHE A 77 1.58 9.27 12.14
N SER A 78 2.37 8.28 12.55
CA SER A 78 1.93 6.88 12.59
C SER A 78 2.09 6.31 14.00
N SER A 79 1.28 5.28 14.30
CA SER A 79 1.38 4.49 15.54
C SER A 79 1.27 5.34 16.83
N LEU A 80 0.36 6.31 16.87
CA LEU A 80 0.09 7.09 18.09
C LEU A 80 -0.45 6.18 19.19
N SER A 81 0.28 6.04 20.28
CA SER A 81 -0.12 5.21 21.40
C SER A 81 -1.37 5.76 22.11
N HIS A 82 -2.39 4.91 22.26
CA HIS A 82 -3.61 5.23 23.03
C HIS A 82 -3.40 5.08 24.56
N ALA A 83 -2.31 4.47 24.98
CA ALA A 83 -2.03 4.27 26.42
C ALA A 83 -0.51 4.38 26.68
N LEU A 84 -0.06 5.56 27.09
CA LEU A 84 1.27 5.73 27.63
C LEU A 84 1.39 5.12 29.04
N PRO A 85 2.62 4.81 29.50
CA PRO A 85 2.85 4.33 30.87
C PRO A 85 2.32 5.26 31.98
N ASN A 86 2.14 6.55 31.67
CA ASN A 86 1.56 7.56 32.56
C ASN A 86 0.02 7.69 32.44
N GLY A 87 -0.64 6.81 31.68
CA GLY A 87 -2.09 6.79 31.48
C GLY A 87 -2.62 7.84 30.51
N ARG A 88 -1.77 8.61 29.83
CA ARG A 88 -2.19 9.60 28.81
C ARG A 88 -2.29 8.93 27.44
N ASN A 89 -3.26 9.40 26.65
CA ASN A 89 -3.42 9.10 25.24
C ASN A 89 -2.74 10.20 24.40
N ILE A 90 -1.73 9.85 23.60
CA ILE A 90 -1.00 10.83 22.78
C ILE A 90 -1.94 11.44 21.72
N ALA A 91 -2.81 10.65 21.11
CA ALA A 91 -3.72 11.13 20.08
C ALA A 91 -4.68 12.19 20.66
N GLU A 92 -5.32 11.91 21.80
CA GLU A 92 -6.17 12.86 22.51
C GLU A 92 -5.41 14.12 22.94
N PHE A 93 -4.15 13.98 23.35
CA PHE A 93 -3.32 15.10 23.74
C PHE A 93 -2.97 16.00 22.53
N PHE A 94 -2.67 15.41 21.38
CA PHE A 94 -2.42 16.16 20.15
C PHE A 94 -3.68 16.89 19.66
N ASP A 95 -4.84 16.27 19.78
CA ASP A 95 -6.13 16.90 19.44
C ASP A 95 -6.46 18.07 20.37
N GLN A 96 -6.27 17.90 21.70
CA GLN A 96 -6.47 18.97 22.69
C GLN A 96 -5.54 20.16 22.48
N MET A 97 -4.35 19.91 21.95
CA MET A 97 -3.37 20.96 21.61
C MET A 97 -3.52 21.45 20.16
N GLU A 98 -4.59 21.08 19.49
CA GLU A 98 -4.91 21.49 18.11
C GLU A 98 -3.81 21.18 17.08
N LEU A 99 -2.96 20.18 17.37
CA LEU A 99 -1.88 19.80 16.47
C LEU A 99 -2.43 19.05 15.23
N THR A 100 -3.44 18.20 15.42
CA THR A 100 -4.00 17.29 14.42
C THR A 100 -5.31 17.77 13.81
N THR A 101 -6.04 18.67 14.47
CA THR A 101 -7.43 19.03 14.12
C THR A 101 -7.56 20.28 13.24
N MET A 102 -6.53 21.13 13.20
CA MET A 102 -6.61 22.47 12.59
C MET A 102 -6.34 22.51 11.08
N THR A 103 -5.86 21.44 10.45
CA THR A 103 -5.38 21.50 9.06
C THR A 103 -5.41 20.17 8.36
N GLU A 104 -5.64 20.20 7.04
CA GLU A 104 -5.54 19.03 6.18
C GLU A 104 -4.10 18.57 5.93
N HIS A 105 -3.10 19.38 6.27
CA HIS A 105 -1.67 19.08 6.10
C HIS A 105 -1.09 18.21 7.22
N VAL A 106 -1.88 17.86 8.24
CA VAL A 106 -1.51 16.87 9.24
C VAL A 106 -2.36 15.63 9.05
N LYS A 107 -1.71 14.48 8.97
CA LYS A 107 -2.36 13.16 8.85
C LYS A 107 -1.92 12.26 9.99
N VAL A 108 -2.83 11.41 10.44
CA VAL A 108 -2.59 10.42 11.50
C VAL A 108 -3.04 9.07 10.99
N PHE A 109 -2.15 8.09 11.09
CA PHE A 109 -2.42 6.71 10.67
C PHE A 109 -2.18 5.74 11.82
N PRO A 110 -2.97 4.66 11.91
CA PRO A 110 -2.80 3.63 12.94
C PRO A 110 -1.43 2.93 12.85
N GLU A 111 -0.98 2.64 11.64
CA GLU A 111 0.27 1.91 11.36
C GLU A 111 1.18 2.74 10.43
N LEU A 112 2.49 2.42 10.48
CA LEU A 112 3.48 3.06 9.61
C LEU A 112 3.21 2.74 8.14
N ASP A 113 2.82 1.51 7.84
CA ASP A 113 2.58 1.04 6.47
C ASP A 113 1.40 1.79 5.82
N ASP A 114 0.32 2.05 6.57
CA ASP A 114 -0.80 2.87 6.08
C ASP A 114 -0.36 4.31 5.74
N ALA A 115 0.55 4.87 6.55
CA ALA A 115 1.08 6.21 6.32
C ALA A 115 1.98 6.26 5.08
N VAL A 116 2.79 5.23 4.86
CA VAL A 116 3.66 5.10 3.67
C VAL A 116 2.82 4.93 2.42
N GLU A 117 1.83 4.03 2.44
CA GLU A 117 0.89 3.82 1.34
C GLU A 117 0.21 5.13 0.93
N TRP A 118 -0.30 5.89 1.91
CA TRP A 118 -0.92 7.19 1.62
C TRP A 118 0.05 8.17 0.96
N VAL A 119 1.32 8.21 1.40
CA VAL A 119 2.35 9.09 0.79
C VAL A 119 2.66 8.65 -0.64
N GLU A 120 2.78 7.35 -0.89
CA GLU A 120 2.99 6.80 -2.23
C GLU A 120 1.83 7.14 -3.16
N ASP A 121 0.59 7.02 -2.71
CA ASP A 121 -0.60 7.41 -3.44
C ASP A 121 -0.60 8.90 -3.78
N GLN A 122 -0.19 9.78 -2.83
CA GLN A 122 -0.07 11.21 -3.08
C GLN A 122 1.00 11.52 -4.13
N ILE A 123 2.12 10.82 -4.10
CA ILE A 123 3.23 10.97 -5.06
C ILE A 123 2.78 10.50 -6.45
N LEU A 124 2.14 9.35 -6.54
CA LEU A 124 1.61 8.80 -7.79
C LEU A 124 0.48 9.68 -8.33
N GLY A 125 -0.41 10.16 -7.45
CA GLY A 125 -1.52 11.02 -7.79
C GLY A 125 -1.16 12.39 -8.36
N GLN A 126 0.07 12.85 -8.19
CA GLN A 126 0.59 14.10 -8.78
C GLN A 126 1.22 13.93 -10.16
N SER A 127 1.31 12.70 -10.65
CA SER A 127 1.86 12.42 -11.98
C SER A 127 0.85 12.72 -13.09
N PRO A 128 1.26 13.31 -14.22
CA PRO A 128 0.37 13.58 -15.37
C PRO A 128 -0.26 12.33 -15.97
N THR A 129 0.11 11.15 -15.48
CA THR A 129 -0.42 9.84 -15.88
C THR A 129 -1.86 9.61 -15.39
N GLN A 130 -2.37 10.38 -14.42
CA GLN A 130 -3.72 10.18 -13.84
C GLN A 130 -4.90 10.37 -14.83
N GLN A 131 -4.70 10.98 -16.00
CA GLN A 131 -5.77 11.03 -16.99
C GLN A 131 -6.03 9.71 -17.72
N SER A 132 -5.06 8.78 -17.67
CA SER A 132 -5.22 7.43 -18.25
C SER A 132 -5.82 6.40 -17.27
N ASP A 133 -5.80 6.67 -15.95
CA ASP A 133 -6.26 5.73 -14.92
C ASP A 133 -7.79 5.64 -14.78
N VAL A 134 -8.53 6.50 -15.47
CA VAL A 134 -10.01 6.51 -15.45
C VAL A 134 -10.61 5.41 -16.34
N GLU A 135 -9.91 5.00 -17.41
CA GLU A 135 -10.39 3.95 -18.32
C GLU A 135 -9.87 2.56 -17.90
N ALA A 136 -10.76 1.57 -18.01
CA ALA A 136 -10.38 0.18 -17.76
C ALA A 136 -9.40 -0.31 -18.84
N LEU A 137 -8.30 -0.95 -18.43
CA LEU A 137 -7.32 -1.54 -19.37
C LEU A 137 -7.96 -2.67 -20.17
N ASP A 138 -7.65 -2.69 -21.45
CA ASP A 138 -7.85 -3.87 -22.29
C ASP A 138 -6.59 -4.79 -22.21
N LEU A 139 -6.68 -5.99 -22.74
CA LEU A 139 -5.59 -6.99 -22.59
C LEU A 139 -4.29 -6.57 -23.26
N ASP A 140 -4.36 -5.82 -24.34
CA ASP A 140 -3.22 -5.27 -25.09
C ASP A 140 -2.50 -4.15 -24.35
N ASP A 141 -3.19 -3.46 -23.43
CA ASP A 141 -2.61 -2.43 -22.57
C ASP A 141 -1.86 -3.02 -21.36
N LEU A 142 -2.07 -4.29 -21.06
CA LEU A 142 -1.44 -4.96 -19.92
C LEU A 142 0.01 -5.34 -20.25
N GLU A 143 0.97 -4.85 -19.45
CA GLU A 143 2.39 -5.15 -19.59
C GLU A 143 2.66 -6.66 -19.66
N LEU A 144 1.85 -7.44 -18.94
CA LEU A 144 1.87 -8.89 -18.91
C LEU A 144 1.71 -9.52 -20.30
N PHE A 145 1.06 -8.84 -21.23
CA PHE A 145 0.69 -9.35 -22.56
C PHE A 145 1.23 -8.49 -23.72
N SER A 146 2.02 -7.45 -23.44
CA SER A 146 2.54 -6.49 -24.43
C SER A 146 3.29 -7.11 -25.61
N ASP A 147 3.91 -8.26 -25.41
CA ASP A 147 4.69 -8.98 -26.43
C ASP A 147 3.84 -9.98 -27.26
N HIS A 148 2.51 -10.00 -27.11
CA HIS A 148 1.64 -10.97 -27.75
C HIS A 148 0.93 -10.39 -28.97
N LYS A 149 0.65 -11.24 -29.96
CA LYS A 149 -0.10 -10.86 -31.17
C LYS A 149 -1.57 -10.68 -30.82
N GLU A 150 -2.23 -9.72 -31.47
CA GLU A 150 -3.64 -9.39 -31.32
C GLU A 150 -4.56 -10.61 -31.40
N GLU A 151 -4.33 -11.52 -32.37
CA GLU A 151 -5.11 -12.79 -32.51
C GLU A 151 -5.04 -13.66 -31.25
N THR A 152 -3.89 -13.69 -30.55
CA THR A 152 -3.66 -14.47 -29.33
C THR A 152 -4.38 -13.85 -28.13
N LEU A 153 -4.49 -12.52 -28.10
CA LEU A 153 -5.19 -11.79 -27.03
C LEU A 153 -6.71 -11.95 -27.15
N ILE A 154 -7.26 -12.04 -28.36
CA ILE A 154 -8.68 -12.33 -28.59
C ILE A 154 -9.05 -13.71 -28.00
N ASP A 155 -8.23 -14.74 -28.22
CA ASP A 155 -8.45 -16.07 -27.66
C ASP A 155 -8.36 -16.06 -26.13
N LEU A 156 -7.45 -15.27 -25.57
CA LEU A 156 -7.35 -15.11 -24.13
C LEU A 156 -8.55 -14.36 -23.55
N GLU A 157 -9.00 -13.29 -24.18
CA GLU A 157 -10.16 -12.52 -23.71
C GLU A 157 -11.43 -13.38 -23.65
N ALA A 158 -11.60 -14.29 -24.63
CA ALA A 158 -12.70 -15.25 -24.64
C ALA A 158 -12.68 -16.23 -23.45
N CYS A 159 -11.52 -16.42 -22.81
CA CYS A 159 -11.35 -17.27 -21.63
C CYS A 159 -11.49 -16.51 -20.30
N LEU A 160 -11.61 -15.19 -20.33
CA LEU A 160 -11.68 -14.33 -19.17
C LEU A 160 -13.10 -13.85 -18.89
N GLU A 161 -13.48 -13.90 -17.62
CA GLU A 161 -14.70 -13.23 -17.12
C GLU A 161 -14.36 -11.79 -16.73
N LYS A 162 -15.21 -10.82 -17.09
CA LYS A 162 -15.13 -9.45 -16.57
C LYS A 162 -16.02 -9.36 -15.32
N ARG A 163 -15.44 -8.96 -14.19
CA ARG A 163 -16.12 -8.82 -12.91
C ARG A 163 -15.94 -7.40 -12.38
N SER A 164 -17.07 -6.76 -11.97
CA SER A 164 -17.08 -5.46 -11.33
C SER A 164 -17.40 -5.62 -9.85
N LEU A 165 -16.72 -4.85 -9.01
CA LEU A 165 -16.85 -4.86 -7.56
C LEU A 165 -17.01 -3.40 -7.09
N ALA A 166 -17.92 -3.19 -6.15
CA ALA A 166 -18.04 -1.90 -5.47
C ALA A 166 -16.92 -1.73 -4.43
N LYS A 167 -16.64 -0.49 -4.06
CA LYS A 167 -15.75 -0.19 -2.95
C LYS A 167 -16.13 -1.01 -1.70
N ASP A 168 -15.11 -1.51 -1.00
CA ASP A 168 -15.20 -2.36 0.20
C ASP A 168 -15.82 -3.76 -0.02
N GLU A 169 -16.10 -4.12 -1.28
CA GLU A 169 -16.59 -5.47 -1.62
C GLU A 169 -15.42 -6.47 -1.61
N LYS A 170 -15.65 -7.65 -1.01
CA LYS A 170 -14.66 -8.72 -0.96
C LYS A 170 -14.59 -9.46 -2.30
N VAL A 171 -13.37 -9.64 -2.79
CA VAL A 171 -13.08 -10.50 -3.95
C VAL A 171 -13.06 -11.95 -3.53
N TYR A 172 -12.36 -12.26 -2.42
CA TYR A 172 -12.33 -13.57 -1.76
C TYR A 172 -11.90 -13.42 -0.31
N SER A 173 -12.14 -14.47 0.48
CA SER A 173 -11.76 -14.56 1.89
C SER A 173 -10.69 -15.65 2.12
N PHE A 174 -9.96 -15.50 3.23
CA PHE A 174 -9.08 -16.56 3.74
C PHE A 174 -9.82 -17.90 3.84
N GLY A 175 -9.20 -18.97 3.34
CA GLY A 175 -9.77 -20.31 3.31
C GLY A 175 -10.63 -20.65 2.09
N ASP A 176 -11.01 -19.65 1.28
CA ASP A 176 -11.75 -19.90 0.03
C ASP A 176 -10.93 -20.73 -0.98
N PRO A 177 -11.57 -21.43 -1.92
CA PRO A 177 -10.87 -22.14 -2.98
C PRO A 177 -10.03 -21.20 -3.86
N GLY A 178 -8.78 -21.58 -4.15
CA GLY A 178 -7.84 -20.79 -4.96
C GLY A 178 -7.96 -21.01 -6.46
N ASN A 179 -9.18 -21.09 -7.01
CA ASN A 179 -9.45 -21.50 -8.40
C ASN A 179 -9.44 -20.37 -9.42
N GLU A 180 -9.19 -19.13 -8.99
CA GLU A 180 -9.23 -17.95 -9.83
C GLU A 180 -7.93 -17.15 -9.74
N LEU A 181 -7.48 -16.65 -10.90
CA LEU A 181 -6.45 -15.62 -11.05
C LEU A 181 -7.11 -14.32 -11.48
N TYR A 182 -6.71 -13.21 -10.91
CA TYR A 182 -7.30 -11.90 -11.16
C TYR A 182 -6.28 -10.94 -11.73
N VAL A 183 -6.71 -10.11 -12.70
CA VAL A 183 -5.95 -8.97 -13.22
C VAL A 183 -6.81 -7.73 -13.07
N ILE A 184 -6.24 -6.67 -12.51
CA ILE A 184 -6.96 -5.42 -12.25
C ILE A 184 -6.98 -4.58 -13.52
N ARG A 185 -8.17 -4.39 -14.09
CA ARG A 185 -8.38 -3.51 -15.25
C ARG A 185 -8.48 -2.04 -14.81
N LYS A 186 -9.16 -1.83 -13.67
CA LYS A 186 -9.43 -0.51 -13.09
C LYS A 186 -9.60 -0.66 -11.59
N GLY A 187 -9.20 0.38 -10.84
CA GLY A 187 -9.32 0.40 -9.39
C GLY A 187 -8.14 -0.25 -8.67
N ALA A 188 -8.34 -0.58 -7.41
CA ALA A 188 -7.33 -1.14 -6.53
C ALA A 188 -7.89 -2.19 -5.57
N VAL A 189 -7.05 -3.17 -5.19
CA VAL A 189 -7.41 -4.27 -4.30
C VAL A 189 -6.39 -4.36 -3.16
N ARG A 190 -6.90 -4.34 -1.93
CA ARG A 190 -6.12 -4.54 -0.70
C ARG A 190 -6.08 -6.02 -0.35
N ILE A 191 -4.89 -6.51 -0.03
CA ILE A 191 -4.65 -7.84 0.52
C ILE A 191 -4.39 -7.71 2.01
N THR A 192 -5.09 -8.47 2.84
CA THR A 192 -4.90 -8.51 4.28
C THR A 192 -4.60 -9.92 4.76
N LEU A 193 -3.63 -10.05 5.64
CA LEU A 193 -3.29 -11.32 6.29
C LEU A 193 -4.17 -11.52 7.53
N PRO A 194 -4.61 -12.76 7.81
CA PRO A 194 -5.41 -13.04 8.99
C PRO A 194 -4.59 -12.76 10.26
N SER A 195 -5.24 -12.12 11.24
CA SER A 195 -4.64 -11.86 12.55
C SER A 195 -4.35 -13.16 13.28
N SER A 196 -3.13 -13.35 13.80
CA SER A 196 -2.71 -14.55 14.55
C SER A 196 -3.42 -14.75 15.90
N GLY A 197 -4.37 -13.88 16.27
CA GLY A 197 -4.93 -13.78 17.63
C GLY A 197 -6.43 -14.07 17.76
N GLY A 198 -7.12 -14.68 16.81
CA GLY A 198 -8.50 -15.19 16.98
C GLY A 198 -9.58 -14.18 17.38
N GLY A 199 -9.33 -12.88 17.29
CA GLY A 199 -10.30 -11.80 17.51
C GLY A 199 -10.69 -11.13 16.20
N GLU A 200 -11.82 -10.44 16.18
CA GLU A 200 -12.31 -9.60 15.07
C GLU A 200 -11.42 -8.36 14.77
N SER A 201 -10.15 -8.39 15.17
CA SER A 201 -9.19 -7.36 14.81
C SER A 201 -8.95 -7.43 13.31
N ALA A 202 -9.08 -6.31 12.63
CA ALA A 202 -8.76 -6.15 11.20
C ALA A 202 -7.42 -6.83 10.90
N GLY A 203 -7.39 -7.71 9.90
CA GLY A 203 -6.15 -8.38 9.46
C GLY A 203 -5.08 -7.33 9.14
N HIS A 204 -3.82 -7.69 9.35
CA HIS A 204 -2.71 -6.79 9.00
C HIS A 204 -2.71 -6.55 7.49
N HIS A 205 -2.65 -5.28 7.10
CA HIS A 205 -2.42 -4.90 5.71
C HIS A 205 -1.11 -5.52 5.23
N ALA A 206 -1.16 -6.22 4.11
CA ALA A 206 0.02 -6.86 3.55
C ALA A 206 0.49 -6.16 2.26
N LEU A 207 -0.44 -5.87 1.34
CA LEU A 207 -0.14 -5.30 0.02
C LEU A 207 -1.39 -4.65 -0.57
N THR A 208 -1.18 -3.59 -1.37
CA THR A 208 -2.18 -3.05 -2.29
C THR A 208 -1.76 -3.33 -3.73
N TYR A 209 -2.69 -3.78 -4.53
CA TYR A 209 -2.53 -3.99 -5.96
C TYR A 209 -3.37 -2.99 -6.72
N GLY A 210 -2.79 -2.35 -7.72
CA GLY A 210 -3.42 -1.34 -8.56
C GLY A 210 -3.71 -1.83 -9.98
N ARG A 211 -4.15 -0.91 -10.81
CA ARG A 211 -4.45 -1.11 -12.23
C ARG A 211 -3.25 -1.72 -12.98
N GLY A 212 -3.45 -2.81 -13.71
CA GLY A 212 -2.41 -3.56 -14.41
C GLY A 212 -1.78 -4.70 -13.60
N ASP A 213 -1.92 -4.68 -12.27
CA ASP A 213 -1.44 -5.75 -11.42
C ASP A 213 -2.31 -7.00 -11.48
N PHE A 214 -1.71 -8.14 -11.10
CA PHE A 214 -2.46 -9.36 -10.87
C PHE A 214 -2.27 -9.91 -9.45
N PHE A 215 -3.27 -10.63 -8.97
CA PHE A 215 -3.26 -11.27 -7.65
C PHE A 215 -3.97 -12.62 -7.65
N GLY A 216 -3.90 -13.33 -6.54
CA GLY A 216 -4.47 -14.66 -6.43
C GLY A 216 -3.64 -15.78 -7.05
N GLY A 217 -2.51 -15.46 -7.71
CA GLY A 217 -1.68 -16.38 -8.47
C GLY A 217 -1.07 -17.52 -7.65
N MET A 218 -0.71 -17.30 -6.39
CA MET A 218 -0.12 -18.37 -5.54
C MET A 218 -1.09 -19.51 -5.33
N ALA A 219 -2.31 -19.24 -4.84
CA ALA A 219 -3.33 -20.26 -4.63
C ALA A 219 -3.79 -20.88 -5.96
N PHE A 220 -3.89 -20.06 -7.02
CA PHE A 220 -4.21 -20.52 -8.36
C PHE A 220 -3.18 -21.55 -8.88
N LEU A 221 -1.89 -21.26 -8.82
CA LEU A 221 -0.84 -22.17 -9.33
C LEU A 221 -0.69 -23.43 -8.45
N SER A 222 -0.71 -23.27 -7.13
CA SER A 222 -0.54 -24.38 -6.18
C SER A 222 -1.80 -25.21 -5.94
N GLN A 223 -2.96 -24.78 -6.42
CA GLN A 223 -4.28 -25.40 -6.20
C GLN A 223 -4.62 -25.53 -4.69
N MET A 224 -4.17 -24.55 -3.90
CA MET A 224 -4.45 -24.48 -2.47
C MET A 224 -5.58 -23.48 -2.19
N THR A 225 -6.05 -23.44 -0.96
CA THR A 225 -6.97 -22.40 -0.49
C THR A 225 -6.27 -21.03 -0.38
N ARG A 226 -7.07 -19.95 -0.38
CA ARG A 226 -6.60 -18.59 -0.15
C ARG A 226 -5.99 -18.47 1.25
N PHE A 227 -4.85 -17.84 1.37
CA PHE A 227 -4.16 -17.62 2.64
C PHE A 227 -4.28 -16.17 3.16
N ASN A 228 -5.07 -15.36 2.46
CA ASN A 228 -5.33 -13.94 2.77
C ASN A 228 -6.74 -13.57 2.32
N ASP A 229 -7.21 -12.38 2.75
CA ASP A 229 -8.40 -11.74 2.22
C ASP A 229 -8.01 -10.78 1.09
N ALA A 230 -8.91 -10.57 0.13
CA ALA A 230 -8.79 -9.54 -0.89
C ALA A 230 -10.06 -8.69 -0.93
N THR A 231 -9.92 -7.36 -0.84
CA THR A 231 -11.02 -6.41 -0.78
C THR A 231 -10.77 -5.25 -1.73
N ALA A 232 -11.78 -4.86 -2.50
CA ALA A 232 -11.72 -3.68 -3.37
C ALA A 232 -11.63 -2.39 -2.54
N LEU A 233 -10.65 -1.53 -2.83
CA LEU A 233 -10.46 -0.24 -2.17
C LEU A 233 -11.35 0.87 -2.74
N GLU A 234 -11.77 0.68 -3.98
CA GLU A 234 -12.63 1.56 -4.76
C GLU A 234 -13.43 0.72 -5.75
N ASP A 235 -14.28 1.35 -6.58
CA ASP A 235 -14.99 0.65 -7.65
C ASP A 235 -13.97 0.04 -8.62
N THR A 236 -13.91 -1.30 -8.63
CA THR A 236 -12.84 -2.09 -9.25
C THR A 236 -13.38 -2.99 -10.35
N GLU A 237 -12.69 -3.03 -11.48
CA GLU A 237 -12.97 -3.98 -12.58
C GLU A 237 -11.82 -4.97 -12.74
N LEU A 238 -12.16 -6.24 -12.83
CA LEU A 238 -11.22 -7.34 -12.91
C LEU A 238 -11.43 -8.17 -14.18
N TYR A 239 -10.34 -8.66 -14.77
CA TYR A 239 -10.36 -9.90 -15.52
C TYR A 239 -10.16 -11.07 -14.57
N VAL A 240 -10.97 -12.10 -14.69
CA VAL A 240 -10.92 -13.30 -13.87
C VAL A 240 -10.68 -14.51 -14.76
N LEU A 241 -9.58 -15.21 -14.55
CA LEU A 241 -9.28 -16.47 -15.19
C LEU A 241 -9.65 -17.62 -14.25
N GLN A 242 -10.69 -18.35 -14.60
CA GLN A 242 -11.10 -19.56 -13.90
C GLN A 242 -10.15 -20.72 -14.19
N ARG A 243 -9.91 -21.58 -13.22
CA ARG A 243 -9.07 -22.80 -13.39
C ARG A 243 -9.51 -23.65 -14.58
N GLU A 244 -10.82 -23.86 -14.74
CA GLU A 244 -11.35 -24.67 -15.84
C GLU A 244 -11.03 -24.07 -17.21
N GLN A 245 -11.09 -22.76 -17.35
CA GLN A 245 -10.74 -22.07 -18.59
C GLN A 245 -9.23 -22.15 -18.86
N PHE A 246 -8.42 -22.02 -17.81
CA PHE A 246 -6.98 -22.21 -17.93
C PHE A 246 -6.60 -23.64 -18.38
N GLU A 247 -7.28 -24.68 -17.87
CA GLU A 247 -7.03 -26.06 -18.31
C GLU A 247 -7.37 -26.22 -19.80
N LYS A 248 -8.48 -25.64 -20.29
CA LYS A 248 -8.80 -25.62 -21.73
C LYS A 248 -7.74 -24.87 -22.55
N LEU A 249 -7.31 -23.69 -22.05
CA LEU A 249 -6.26 -22.90 -22.70
C LEU A 249 -4.95 -23.69 -22.84
N LYS A 250 -4.60 -24.52 -21.86
CA LYS A 250 -3.42 -25.41 -21.91
C LYS A 250 -3.52 -26.48 -23.00
N GLU A 251 -4.72 -26.93 -23.33
CA GLU A 251 -4.93 -27.94 -24.38
C GLU A 251 -4.97 -27.30 -25.77
N GLU A 252 -5.65 -26.18 -25.93
CA GLU A 252 -5.95 -25.53 -27.22
C GLU A 252 -4.84 -24.55 -27.61
N HIS A 253 -4.29 -23.76 -26.66
CA HIS A 253 -3.33 -22.69 -26.87
C HIS A 253 -2.12 -22.80 -25.94
N LYS A 254 -1.37 -23.92 -26.03
CA LYS A 254 -0.26 -24.28 -25.15
C LYS A 254 0.79 -23.18 -24.96
N ARG A 255 1.09 -22.45 -26.03
CA ARG A 255 2.07 -21.38 -26.01
C ARG A 255 1.61 -20.18 -25.17
N LEU A 256 0.34 -19.81 -25.30
CA LEU A 256 -0.28 -18.75 -24.51
C LEU A 256 -0.34 -19.11 -23.03
N ALA A 257 -0.79 -20.34 -22.72
CA ALA A 257 -0.83 -20.85 -21.35
C ALA A 257 0.60 -20.86 -20.71
N PHE A 258 1.61 -21.23 -21.48
CA PHE A 258 3.00 -21.22 -21.01
C PHE A 258 3.46 -19.77 -20.70
N HIS A 259 3.23 -18.82 -21.58
CA HIS A 259 3.60 -17.42 -21.36
C HIS A 259 2.88 -16.82 -20.16
N LEU A 260 1.60 -17.12 -19.98
CA LEU A 260 0.83 -16.68 -18.81
C LEU A 260 1.48 -17.20 -17.50
N VAL A 261 1.80 -18.49 -17.44
CA VAL A 261 2.46 -19.08 -16.26
C VAL A 261 3.84 -18.47 -16.04
N GLU A 262 4.62 -18.27 -17.11
CA GLU A 262 5.95 -17.63 -17.03
C GLU A 262 5.85 -16.22 -16.48
N ALA A 263 4.91 -15.44 -16.95
CA ALA A 263 4.69 -14.07 -16.49
C ALA A 263 4.27 -14.03 -15.00
N VAL A 264 3.30 -14.86 -14.60
CA VAL A 264 2.91 -14.99 -13.19
C VAL A 264 4.09 -15.44 -12.33
N ALA A 265 4.88 -16.40 -12.78
CA ALA A 265 6.05 -16.89 -12.04
C ALA A 265 7.14 -15.82 -11.89
N LYS A 266 7.41 -15.02 -12.93
CA LYS A 266 8.36 -13.88 -12.86
C LYS A 266 7.96 -12.88 -11.79
N VAL A 267 6.69 -12.45 -11.75
CA VAL A 267 6.23 -11.50 -10.75
C VAL A 267 6.25 -12.09 -9.35
N LEU A 268 5.85 -13.36 -9.17
CA LEU A 268 5.95 -14.03 -7.87
C LEU A 268 7.40 -14.14 -7.39
N ALA A 269 8.34 -14.41 -8.28
CA ALA A 269 9.78 -14.44 -7.96
C ALA A 269 10.31 -13.06 -7.54
N LEU A 270 9.86 -11.98 -8.18
CA LEU A 270 10.19 -10.61 -7.78
C LEU A 270 9.64 -10.29 -6.40
N ARG A 271 8.36 -10.59 -6.15
CA ARG A 271 7.71 -10.38 -4.85
C ARG A 271 8.42 -11.14 -3.72
N LEU A 272 8.81 -12.38 -3.97
CA LEU A 272 9.59 -13.17 -3.02
C LEU A 272 10.93 -12.51 -2.69
N ARG A 273 11.65 -12.02 -3.71
CA ARG A 273 12.92 -11.29 -3.49
C ARG A 273 12.75 -10.03 -2.64
N TYR A 274 11.65 -9.29 -2.78
CA TYR A 274 11.37 -8.12 -1.94
C TYR A 274 11.10 -8.55 -0.50
N SER A 275 10.25 -9.56 -0.30
CA SER A 275 9.97 -10.11 1.04
C SER A 275 11.23 -10.65 1.73
N ASP A 276 12.13 -11.31 1.01
CA ASP A 276 13.42 -11.76 1.55
C ASP A 276 14.29 -10.58 2.00
N LYS A 277 14.32 -9.48 1.22
CA LYS A 277 15.07 -8.26 1.61
C LYS A 277 14.49 -7.60 2.86
N GLU A 278 13.16 -7.52 2.97
CA GLU A 278 12.49 -6.99 4.17
C GLU A 278 12.81 -7.83 5.40
N LEU A 279 12.74 -9.16 5.29
CA LEU A 279 13.10 -10.07 6.38
C LEU A 279 14.57 -9.92 6.81
N MET A 280 15.49 -9.72 5.85
CA MET A 280 16.90 -9.46 6.17
C MET A 280 17.08 -8.12 6.90
N ALA A 281 16.40 -7.08 6.46
CA ALA A 281 16.44 -5.76 7.10
C ALA A 281 15.86 -5.75 8.53
N MET A 282 14.91 -6.63 8.84
CA MET A 282 14.35 -6.79 10.19
C MET A 282 15.27 -7.57 11.16
N GLN A 283 16.33 -8.24 10.65
CA GLN A 283 17.26 -9.04 11.46
C GLN A 283 18.55 -8.29 11.83
N GLU A 284 18.78 -7.13 11.23
CA GLU A 284 19.85 -6.18 11.56
C GLU A 284 19.39 -5.16 12.60
#